data_d2e2adccf641935d6974a64378885862
#
_entry.id   d2e2adccf641935d6974a64378885862
#
_cell.length_a   1.000
_cell.length_b   1.000
_cell.length_c   1.000
_cell.angle_alpha   90.00
_cell.angle_beta   90.00
_cell.angle_gamma   90.00
#
_symmetry.space_group_name_H-M   'P 1'
#
loop_
_entity.id
_entity.type
_entity.pdbx_description
1 polymer ?
#
loop_
_entity_poly.entity_id
_entity_poly.type
_entity_poly.pdbx_seq_one_letter_code
_entity_poly.pdbx_strand_id
1 'polypeptide(L)'
;MDKEATYKDLKIGVYAIAAGEPNEFIDRWLNSMKGADYIWVLITKLNDPNYAYFKEKQKLDEFKNKLFVEEKEIKPWRFDVARNESYKIIDKYCDGLICTDIDEVLIEDFWDDFRKAIFEHPRFERIYYRYAWGHDGETGQPTTCFWYDKTMHPNGGYRWDYPVHECIWCPETEKYGWEGQYFMDNGKVYLHHYPDKSKSRKSYFDLLKMRSEENERDLYGYYYLAREYTFSGDWFHCLKALQPLYNLLAMNPKIPEAAKILQDVYMYPATCIMIGQAYLYTGNNGDAEQYFVKAINNYPSLVDGYINLAQLYAYSNRPQKAREVLDLAKANAKEQIDWRIRLYYWRPWKWLQIQADALSWEGKYEEALEVFKEAEKDIKTADDKAYAEAERFYHDLEFVKNKIAEKEKAQAEAKVVTEAAGEEKKEEKAE
;
A
#
# COMPACT_ATOMS: atom_id res chain seq x y z
N MET A 1 -13.20 36.38 36.66
CA MET A 1 -13.02 36.31 35.19
C MET A 1 -12.54 34.89 34.88
N ASP A 2 -13.46 34.07 34.42
CA ASP A 2 -13.10 32.74 33.96
C ASP A 2 -12.23 32.94 32.73
N LYS A 3 -11.04 32.30 32.73
CA LYS A 3 -10.14 32.31 31.59
C LYS A 3 -10.88 31.63 30.44
N GLU A 4 -11.09 32.33 29.33
CA GLU A 4 -11.62 31.68 28.14
C GLU A 4 -10.70 30.51 27.79
N ALA A 5 -11.28 29.33 27.67
CA ALA A 5 -10.54 28.10 27.33
C ALA A 5 -9.90 28.25 25.95
N THR A 6 -8.66 27.87 25.82
CA THR A 6 -7.91 27.89 24.55
C THR A 6 -7.61 26.47 24.12
N TYR A 7 -7.30 26.28 22.82
CA TYR A 7 -6.92 24.96 22.31
C TYR A 7 -5.71 24.37 23.07
N LYS A 8 -4.85 25.19 23.68
CA LYS A 8 -3.68 24.77 24.45
C LYS A 8 -4.03 24.09 25.79
N ASP A 9 -5.25 24.32 26.28
CA ASP A 9 -5.73 23.72 27.52
C ASP A 9 -6.20 22.26 27.31
N LEU A 10 -6.41 21.85 26.04
CA LEU A 10 -6.84 20.51 25.68
C LEU A 10 -5.75 19.47 25.98
N LYS A 11 -6.16 18.32 26.51
CA LYS A 11 -5.31 17.19 26.83
C LYS A 11 -5.31 16.15 25.72
N ILE A 12 -4.15 15.89 25.14
CA ILE A 12 -3.98 14.90 24.08
C ILE A 12 -3.32 13.64 24.62
N GLY A 13 -3.97 12.51 24.34
CA GLY A 13 -3.48 11.19 24.70
C GLY A 13 -3.00 10.40 23.47
N VAL A 14 -1.97 9.61 23.70
CA VAL A 14 -1.48 8.60 22.76
C VAL A 14 -1.61 7.23 23.38
N TYR A 15 -2.07 6.25 22.62
CA TYR A 15 -2.00 4.87 23.05
C TYR A 15 -1.42 3.96 21.98
N ALA A 16 -0.71 2.94 22.42
CA ALA A 16 -0.09 1.95 21.58
C ALA A 16 -0.18 0.56 22.19
N ILE A 17 -0.03 -0.45 21.37
CA ILE A 17 0.21 -1.83 21.77
C ILE A 17 1.64 -2.21 21.41
N ALA A 18 2.30 -3.02 22.23
CA ALA A 18 3.67 -3.46 21.98
C ALA A 18 3.88 -4.91 22.41
N ALA A 19 4.75 -5.63 21.68
CA ALA A 19 5.25 -6.95 22.05
C ALA A 19 6.53 -7.26 21.26
N GLY A 20 7.66 -7.39 21.97
CA GLY A 20 8.95 -7.77 21.38
C GLY A 20 9.54 -6.71 20.45
N GLU A 21 9.26 -5.43 20.71
CA GLU A 21 9.79 -4.32 19.94
C GLU A 21 11.30 -4.12 20.22
N PRO A 22 12.13 -3.83 19.17
CA PRO A 22 13.50 -3.39 19.40
C PRO A 22 13.54 -2.08 20.20
N ASN A 23 14.52 -1.95 21.12
CA ASN A 23 14.62 -0.79 22.01
C ASN A 23 14.79 0.53 21.24
N GLU A 24 15.50 0.52 20.12
CA GLU A 24 15.68 1.69 19.24
C GLU A 24 14.36 2.19 18.63
N PHE A 25 13.40 1.30 18.36
CA PHE A 25 12.07 1.68 17.90
C PHE A 25 11.28 2.34 19.02
N ILE A 26 11.34 1.77 20.24
CA ILE A 26 10.71 2.33 21.43
C ILE A 26 11.26 3.74 21.70
N ASP A 27 12.58 3.92 21.66
CA ASP A 27 13.21 5.22 21.93
C ASP A 27 12.81 6.26 20.88
N ARG A 28 12.83 5.90 19.62
CA ARG A 28 12.42 6.78 18.51
C ARG A 28 10.95 7.16 18.65
N TRP A 29 10.09 6.19 18.91
CA TRP A 29 8.66 6.40 19.13
C TRP A 29 8.41 7.32 20.32
N LEU A 30 8.93 7.01 21.51
CA LEU A 30 8.78 7.84 22.71
C LEU A 30 9.26 9.28 22.49
N ASN A 31 10.37 9.47 21.77
CA ASN A 31 10.85 10.81 21.44
C ASN A 31 9.84 11.61 20.63
N SER A 32 9.14 10.99 19.69
CA SER A 32 8.11 11.65 18.89
C SER A 32 6.81 11.90 19.64
N MET A 33 6.57 11.17 20.75
CA MET A 33 5.37 11.29 21.57
C MET A 33 5.51 12.32 22.72
N LYS A 34 6.63 13.04 22.83
CA LYS A 34 6.88 14.03 23.89
C LYS A 34 5.86 15.16 23.97
N GLY A 35 5.21 15.51 22.87
CA GLY A 35 4.16 16.54 22.82
C GLY A 35 2.81 16.10 23.35
N ALA A 36 2.59 14.80 23.62
CA ALA A 36 1.39 14.29 24.24
C ALA A 36 1.35 14.63 25.75
N ASP A 37 0.14 14.82 26.28
CA ASP A 37 -0.09 14.98 27.74
C ASP A 37 -0.08 13.62 28.44
N TYR A 38 -0.60 12.58 27.77
CA TYR A 38 -0.64 11.21 28.28
C TYR A 38 -0.20 10.22 27.21
N ILE A 39 0.62 9.27 27.59
CA ILE A 39 1.11 8.18 26.73
C ILE A 39 0.78 6.86 27.41
N TRP A 40 0.03 6.02 26.75
CA TRP A 40 -0.36 4.71 27.26
C TRP A 40 0.15 3.58 26.37
N VAL A 41 0.87 2.63 26.96
CA VAL A 41 1.40 1.46 26.27
C VAL A 41 0.86 0.19 26.91
N LEU A 42 0.17 -0.62 26.13
CA LEU A 42 -0.23 -1.96 26.53
C LEU A 42 0.75 -2.99 26.00
N ILE A 43 1.47 -3.64 26.87
CA ILE A 43 2.30 -4.81 26.53
C ILE A 43 1.39 -6.03 26.47
N THR A 44 1.27 -6.62 25.28
CA THR A 44 0.23 -7.62 24.98
C THR A 44 0.65 -9.06 25.24
N LYS A 45 1.88 -9.27 25.75
CA LYS A 45 2.45 -10.56 26.08
C LYS A 45 3.08 -10.51 27.49
N LEU A 46 2.74 -11.47 28.35
CA LEU A 46 3.31 -11.54 29.71
C LEU A 46 4.81 -11.82 29.67
N ASN A 47 5.52 -11.21 30.62
CA ASN A 47 6.97 -11.30 30.75
C ASN A 47 7.74 -10.82 29.51
N ASP A 48 7.17 -9.90 28.75
CA ASP A 48 7.85 -9.29 27.62
C ASP A 48 8.92 -8.31 28.12
N PRO A 49 10.16 -8.37 27.57
CA PRO A 49 11.23 -7.44 27.95
C PRO A 49 10.87 -5.97 27.78
N ASN A 50 9.99 -5.65 26.85
CA ASN A 50 9.54 -4.27 26.63
C ASN A 50 8.85 -3.68 27.85
N TYR A 51 8.15 -4.49 28.68
CA TYR A 51 7.53 -3.99 29.90
C TYR A 51 8.56 -3.35 30.82
N ALA A 52 9.64 -4.07 31.14
CA ALA A 52 10.71 -3.54 31.97
C ALA A 52 11.39 -2.32 31.33
N TYR A 53 11.62 -2.35 30.02
CA TYR A 53 12.22 -1.24 29.29
C TYR A 53 11.38 0.04 29.37
N PHE A 54 10.08 -0.03 29.09
CA PHE A 54 9.17 1.11 29.24
C PHE A 54 9.08 1.61 30.68
N LYS A 55 9.12 0.70 31.69
CA LYS A 55 9.16 1.08 33.12
C LYS A 55 10.41 1.88 33.48
N GLU A 56 11.57 1.59 32.88
CA GLU A 56 12.76 2.43 33.05
C GLU A 56 12.59 3.81 32.39
N LYS A 57 12.02 3.87 31.18
CA LYS A 57 11.73 5.15 30.52
C LYS A 57 10.74 6.00 31.33
N GLN A 58 9.75 5.40 31.96
CA GLN A 58 8.79 6.08 32.84
C GLN A 58 9.43 6.86 33.99
N LYS A 59 10.65 6.49 34.43
CA LYS A 59 11.38 7.18 35.49
C LYS A 59 12.06 8.47 35.05
N LEU A 60 12.23 8.67 33.74
CA LEU A 60 12.83 9.88 33.18
C LEU A 60 11.90 11.09 33.40
N ASP A 61 12.46 12.25 33.73
CA ASP A 61 11.70 13.46 34.06
C ASP A 61 10.73 13.85 32.94
N GLU A 62 11.11 13.65 31.68
CA GLU A 62 10.29 13.97 30.50
C GLU A 62 9.08 13.05 30.32
N PHE A 63 9.08 11.85 30.94
CA PHE A 63 8.01 10.86 30.86
C PHE A 63 7.31 10.60 32.19
N LYS A 64 7.90 11.09 33.26
CA LYS A 64 7.34 10.95 34.60
C LYS A 64 5.95 11.60 34.66
N ASN A 65 4.99 10.87 35.18
CA ASN A 65 3.58 11.25 35.31
C ASN A 65 2.78 11.33 33.98
N LYS A 66 3.36 11.04 32.83
CA LYS A 66 2.62 10.99 31.57
C LYS A 66 2.74 9.69 30.78
N LEU A 67 3.80 8.89 31.00
CA LEU A 67 3.93 7.55 30.42
C LEU A 67 3.35 6.52 31.40
N PHE A 68 2.39 5.74 30.93
CA PHE A 68 1.76 4.66 31.66
C PHE A 68 1.95 3.36 30.89
N VAL A 69 2.29 2.29 31.60
CA VAL A 69 2.59 0.99 30.99
C VAL A 69 1.87 -0.10 31.77
N GLU A 70 1.11 -0.86 31.05
CA GLU A 70 0.42 -2.07 31.55
C GLU A 70 0.84 -3.30 30.78
N GLU A 71 0.74 -4.46 31.42
CA GLU A 71 0.97 -5.76 30.79
C GLU A 71 -0.29 -6.60 30.89
N LYS A 72 -0.78 -7.08 29.74
CA LYS A 72 -1.97 -7.92 29.67
C LYS A 72 -1.88 -8.89 28.52
N GLU A 73 -1.96 -10.18 28.79
CA GLU A 73 -1.99 -11.18 27.75
C GLU A 73 -3.31 -11.15 26.97
N ILE A 74 -3.21 -11.10 25.64
CA ILE A 74 -4.36 -11.14 24.72
C ILE A 74 -4.42 -12.53 24.07
N LYS A 75 -5.41 -13.32 24.47
CA LYS A 75 -5.64 -14.68 23.97
C LYS A 75 -7.12 -14.93 23.63
N PRO A 76 -7.44 -15.42 22.42
CA PRO A 76 -6.54 -15.53 21.26
C PRO A 76 -6.06 -14.14 20.81
N TRP A 77 -4.91 -14.10 20.14
CA TRP A 77 -4.35 -12.85 19.66
C TRP A 77 -5.28 -12.19 18.63
N ARG A 78 -5.58 -10.91 18.85
CA ARG A 78 -6.38 -10.06 17.95
C ARG A 78 -5.95 -8.59 18.14
N PHE A 79 -5.73 -7.88 17.07
CA PHE A 79 -5.37 -6.45 17.13
C PHE A 79 -6.49 -5.59 17.70
N ASP A 80 -7.74 -5.79 17.25
CA ASP A 80 -8.90 -5.04 17.76
C ASP A 80 -9.10 -5.17 19.25
N VAL A 81 -8.99 -6.38 19.80
CA VAL A 81 -9.09 -6.62 21.24
C VAL A 81 -7.97 -5.90 21.98
N ALA A 82 -6.72 -6.02 21.51
CA ALA A 82 -5.58 -5.36 22.14
C ALA A 82 -5.72 -3.84 22.16
N ARG A 83 -6.12 -3.23 21.02
CA ARG A 83 -6.33 -1.79 20.94
C ARG A 83 -7.50 -1.31 21.78
N ASN A 84 -8.60 -2.06 21.81
CA ASN A 84 -9.75 -1.74 22.67
C ASN A 84 -9.40 -1.79 24.15
N GLU A 85 -8.60 -2.75 24.58
CA GLU A 85 -8.11 -2.79 25.98
C GLU A 85 -7.21 -1.60 26.29
N SER A 86 -6.32 -1.22 25.39
CA SER A 86 -5.46 -0.06 25.53
C SER A 86 -6.27 1.25 25.55
N TYR A 87 -7.23 1.41 24.65
CA TYR A 87 -8.08 2.58 24.49
C TYR A 87 -8.92 2.88 25.76
N LYS A 88 -9.60 1.88 26.32
CA LYS A 88 -10.53 2.04 27.47
C LYS A 88 -9.91 2.71 28.69
N ILE A 89 -8.60 2.64 28.82
CA ILE A 89 -7.91 3.15 30.00
C ILE A 89 -7.62 4.64 29.86
N ILE A 90 -7.20 5.07 28.69
CA ILE A 90 -6.79 6.46 28.43
C ILE A 90 -7.95 7.39 28.07
N ASP A 91 -9.04 6.84 27.55
CA ASP A 91 -10.21 7.58 27.04
C ASP A 91 -10.70 8.70 27.97
N LYS A 92 -10.76 8.43 29.26
CA LYS A 92 -11.32 9.37 30.27
C LYS A 92 -10.38 10.47 30.75
N TYR A 93 -9.14 10.54 30.24
CA TYR A 93 -8.14 11.51 30.68
C TYR A 93 -7.83 12.58 29.64
N CYS A 94 -8.33 12.44 28.43
CA CYS A 94 -7.94 13.24 27.29
C CYS A 94 -9.14 13.87 26.58
N ASP A 95 -8.91 15.00 25.90
CA ASP A 95 -9.87 15.67 25.04
C ASP A 95 -9.73 15.19 23.58
N GLY A 96 -8.61 14.58 23.24
CA GLY A 96 -8.34 13.95 21.97
C GLY A 96 -7.35 12.82 22.09
N LEU A 97 -7.52 11.79 21.27
CA LEU A 97 -6.71 10.58 21.27
C LEU A 97 -6.16 10.27 19.90
N ILE A 98 -4.95 9.71 19.87
CA ILE A 98 -4.37 9.09 18.69
C ILE A 98 -3.83 7.71 19.05
N CYS A 99 -4.10 6.73 18.19
CA CYS A 99 -3.44 5.42 18.22
C CYS A 99 -2.25 5.43 17.25
N THR A 100 -1.11 4.94 17.71
CA THR A 100 0.08 4.75 16.87
C THR A 100 0.70 3.38 17.09
N ASP A 101 1.44 2.90 16.11
CA ASP A 101 2.28 1.72 16.26
C ASP A 101 3.70 2.13 16.67
N ILE A 102 4.47 1.22 17.28
CA ILE A 102 5.82 1.56 17.81
C ILE A 102 6.84 1.87 16.70
N ASP A 103 6.55 1.47 15.49
CA ASP A 103 7.36 1.78 14.30
C ASP A 103 6.89 3.04 13.54
N GLU A 104 5.96 3.80 14.14
CA GLU A 104 5.45 5.07 13.62
C GLU A 104 6.02 6.27 14.39
N VAL A 105 6.28 7.37 13.69
CA VAL A 105 6.89 8.59 14.24
C VAL A 105 6.07 9.81 13.86
N LEU A 106 5.56 10.55 14.84
CA LEU A 106 4.88 11.82 14.65
C LEU A 106 5.88 12.98 14.55
N ILE A 107 5.65 13.94 13.68
CA ILE A 107 6.39 15.20 13.68
C ILE A 107 5.92 16.10 14.84
N GLU A 108 6.78 17.01 15.30
CA GLU A 108 6.51 17.89 16.44
C GLU A 108 5.27 18.76 16.22
N ASP A 109 5.08 19.29 15.02
CA ASP A 109 3.96 20.16 14.66
C ASP A 109 2.58 19.50 14.83
N PHE A 110 2.53 18.15 14.81
CA PHE A 110 1.27 17.42 14.96
C PHE A 110 0.51 17.81 16.22
N TRP A 111 1.21 17.99 17.34
CA TRP A 111 0.58 18.18 18.66
C TRP A 111 -0.20 19.50 18.75
N ASP A 112 0.34 20.58 18.21
CA ASP A 112 -0.33 21.89 18.20
C ASP A 112 -1.44 21.92 17.16
N ASP A 113 -1.19 21.42 15.97
CA ASP A 113 -2.17 21.38 14.88
C ASP A 113 -3.35 20.45 15.22
N PHE A 114 -3.12 19.34 15.87
CA PHE A 114 -4.18 18.43 16.31
C PHE A 114 -5.04 19.02 17.43
N ARG A 115 -4.43 19.72 18.43
CA ARG A 115 -5.19 20.45 19.44
C ARG A 115 -6.10 21.52 18.82
N LYS A 116 -5.58 22.28 17.85
CA LYS A 116 -6.38 23.27 17.12
C LYS A 116 -7.53 22.61 16.36
N ALA A 117 -7.25 21.51 15.65
CA ALA A 117 -8.28 20.78 14.91
C ALA A 117 -9.42 20.30 15.83
N ILE A 118 -9.10 19.73 16.99
CA ILE A 118 -10.11 19.32 17.99
C ILE A 118 -10.90 20.52 18.50
N PHE A 119 -10.23 21.62 18.82
CA PHE A 119 -10.86 22.81 19.39
C PHE A 119 -11.79 23.51 18.40
N GLU A 120 -11.36 23.63 17.14
CA GLU A 120 -12.12 24.31 16.08
C GLU A 120 -13.24 23.43 15.50
N HIS A 121 -13.07 22.10 15.59
CA HIS A 121 -13.98 21.12 15.03
C HIS A 121 -14.48 20.11 16.07
N PRO A 122 -15.09 20.55 17.18
CA PRO A 122 -15.48 19.65 18.28
C PRO A 122 -16.60 18.66 17.90
N ARG A 123 -17.20 18.80 16.72
CA ARG A 123 -18.23 17.93 16.18
C ARG A 123 -17.71 16.85 15.24
N PHE A 124 -16.44 17.00 14.79
CA PHE A 124 -15.84 15.99 13.93
C PHE A 124 -15.24 14.88 14.79
N GLU A 125 -15.71 13.72 14.55
CA GLU A 125 -15.36 12.56 15.33
C GLU A 125 -14.07 11.91 14.85
N ARG A 126 -13.75 12.12 13.57
CA ARG A 126 -12.55 11.61 12.93
C ARG A 126 -11.77 12.74 12.30
N ILE A 127 -10.54 12.90 12.76
CA ILE A 127 -9.60 13.85 12.20
C ILE A 127 -8.57 13.09 11.39
N TYR A 128 -8.59 13.32 10.09
CA TYR A 128 -7.65 12.72 9.15
C TYR A 128 -6.39 13.56 9.05
N TYR A 129 -5.26 12.88 8.94
CA TYR A 129 -3.95 13.48 8.75
C TYR A 129 -3.15 12.73 7.69
N ARG A 130 -2.13 13.40 7.11
CA ARG A 130 -1.27 12.77 6.10
C ARG A 130 -0.27 11.83 6.78
N TYR A 131 -0.21 10.63 6.26
CA TYR A 131 0.65 9.53 6.71
C TYR A 131 1.59 9.08 5.59
N ALA A 132 2.89 9.02 5.85
CA ALA A 132 3.89 8.46 4.96
C ALA A 132 4.11 6.99 5.27
N TRP A 133 3.65 6.13 4.38
CA TRP A 133 3.88 4.69 4.44
C TRP A 133 5.29 4.32 3.99
N GLY A 134 5.81 4.97 2.95
CA GLY A 134 7.12 4.72 2.37
C GLY A 134 7.96 5.96 2.26
N HIS A 135 9.26 5.77 2.23
CA HIS A 135 10.25 6.82 2.09
C HIS A 135 11.28 6.44 1.02
N ASP A 136 11.79 7.43 0.34
CA ASP A 136 12.93 7.29 -0.56
C ASP A 136 14.19 6.90 0.23
N GLY A 137 14.89 5.86 -0.22
CA GLY A 137 16.03 5.30 0.51
C GLY A 137 17.28 6.17 0.51
N GLU A 138 17.39 7.13 -0.41
CA GLU A 138 18.56 8.02 -0.51
C GLU A 138 18.31 9.36 0.19
N THR A 139 17.12 9.94 -0.01
CA THR A 139 16.77 11.26 0.50
C THR A 139 15.98 11.23 1.80
N GLY A 140 15.36 10.08 2.14
CA GLY A 140 14.46 9.95 3.28
C GLY A 140 13.12 10.68 3.10
N GLN A 141 12.85 11.23 1.91
CA GLN A 141 11.60 11.94 1.64
C GLN A 141 10.42 10.97 1.52
N PRO A 142 9.21 11.38 1.98
CA PRO A 142 8.02 10.58 1.81
C PRO A 142 7.70 10.29 0.33
N THR A 143 7.48 9.01 -0.01
CA THR A 143 7.14 8.58 -1.38
C THR A 143 5.70 8.12 -1.52
N THR A 144 5.17 7.43 -0.52
CA THR A 144 3.80 6.91 -0.50
C THR A 144 3.04 7.52 0.66
N CYS A 145 2.18 8.48 0.37
CA CYS A 145 1.41 9.20 1.37
C CYS A 145 -0.09 9.06 1.12
N PHE A 146 -0.86 8.95 2.20
CA PHE A 146 -2.31 8.89 2.16
C PHE A 146 -2.94 9.52 3.42
N TRP A 147 -4.25 9.69 3.41
CA TRP A 147 -5.01 10.13 4.57
C TRP A 147 -5.21 8.99 5.56
N TYR A 148 -4.96 9.25 6.84
CA TYR A 148 -5.04 8.27 7.90
C TYR A 148 -5.85 8.80 9.08
N ASP A 149 -6.54 7.94 9.80
CA ASP A 149 -7.61 8.33 10.72
C ASP A 149 -7.60 7.59 12.07
N LYS A 150 -6.43 7.26 12.58
CA LYS A 150 -6.32 6.64 13.94
C LYS A 150 -6.55 7.64 15.08
N THR A 151 -7.42 8.64 14.89
CA THR A 151 -7.77 9.65 15.90
C THR A 151 -9.18 9.46 16.41
N MET A 152 -9.44 9.89 17.65
CA MET A 152 -10.75 9.80 18.29
C MET A 152 -10.99 10.96 19.24
N HIS A 153 -12.26 11.35 19.40
CA HIS A 153 -12.70 12.13 20.55
C HIS A 153 -13.06 11.19 21.71
N PRO A 154 -12.69 11.47 22.95
CA PRO A 154 -13.06 10.69 24.10
C PRO A 154 -14.57 10.63 24.33
N ASN A 155 -15.01 9.57 24.96
CA ASN A 155 -16.43 9.32 25.29
C ASN A 155 -17.37 9.16 24.08
N GLY A 156 -16.82 9.01 22.87
CA GLY A 156 -17.59 8.84 21.63
C GLY A 156 -18.10 7.42 21.39
N GLY A 157 -17.84 6.48 22.30
CA GLY A 157 -18.24 5.08 22.14
C GLY A 157 -17.48 4.36 21.04
N TYR A 158 -16.29 4.80 20.73
CA TYR A 158 -15.43 4.19 19.74
C TYR A 158 -15.05 2.76 20.09
N ARG A 159 -14.85 1.95 19.07
CA ARG A 159 -14.22 0.64 19.22
C ARG A 159 -13.41 0.31 17.97
N TRP A 160 -12.40 -0.51 18.16
CA TRP A 160 -11.71 -1.17 17.08
C TRP A 160 -12.46 -2.45 16.73
N ASP A 161 -12.70 -2.66 15.45
CA ASP A 161 -13.29 -3.86 14.89
C ASP A 161 -12.28 -4.56 13.98
N TYR A 162 -12.42 -5.88 13.89
CA TYR A 162 -11.64 -6.83 13.10
C TYR A 162 -10.30 -7.25 13.70
N PRO A 163 -10.01 -8.56 13.65
CA PRO A 163 -8.80 -9.14 14.25
C PRO A 163 -7.50 -8.67 13.60
N VAL A 164 -7.56 -8.22 12.35
CA VAL A 164 -6.44 -7.68 11.57
C VAL A 164 -6.96 -6.71 10.49
N HIS A 165 -6.14 -5.77 10.04
CA HIS A 165 -6.60 -4.62 9.26
C HIS A 165 -7.78 -3.95 9.94
N GLU A 166 -7.60 -3.74 11.22
CA GLU A 166 -8.60 -3.21 12.11
C GLU A 166 -8.99 -1.77 11.74
N CYS A 167 -10.26 -1.48 11.93
CA CYS A 167 -10.83 -0.16 11.69
C CYS A 167 -11.42 0.39 12.97
N ILE A 168 -11.40 1.70 13.13
CA ILE A 168 -12.13 2.38 14.20
C ILE A 168 -13.57 2.52 13.76
N TRP A 169 -14.48 1.94 14.52
CA TRP A 169 -15.90 2.17 14.39
C TRP A 169 -16.33 3.29 15.33
N CYS A 170 -17.19 4.17 14.84
CA CYS A 170 -17.71 5.30 15.57
C CYS A 170 -19.23 5.37 15.38
N PRO A 171 -20.03 5.49 16.46
CA PRO A 171 -21.49 5.54 16.38
C PRO A 171 -22.02 6.67 15.50
N GLU A 172 -21.37 7.81 15.53
CA GLU A 172 -21.79 8.99 14.80
C GLU A 172 -21.47 8.88 13.30
N THR A 173 -20.44 8.13 12.91
CA THR A 173 -20.14 7.87 11.50
C THR A 173 -21.29 7.12 10.81
N GLU A 174 -22.02 6.28 11.54
CA GLU A 174 -23.25 5.66 11.03
C GLU A 174 -24.35 6.70 10.80
N LYS A 175 -24.38 7.74 11.61
CA LYS A 175 -25.43 8.77 11.58
C LYS A 175 -25.17 9.88 10.58
N TYR A 176 -23.95 10.36 10.48
CA TYR A 176 -23.58 11.55 9.68
C TYR A 176 -22.72 11.21 8.44
N GLY A 177 -22.27 9.97 8.28
CA GLY A 177 -21.42 9.56 7.15
C GLY A 177 -20.13 10.36 7.06
N TRP A 178 -19.78 10.80 5.86
CA TRP A 178 -18.56 11.57 5.58
C TRP A 178 -18.60 13.02 6.14
N GLU A 179 -19.76 13.54 6.48
CA GLU A 179 -19.90 14.90 7.02
C GLU A 179 -19.28 15.06 8.41
N GLY A 180 -19.09 13.95 9.14
CA GLY A 180 -18.42 13.92 10.44
C GLY A 180 -16.88 13.83 10.38
N GLN A 181 -16.25 14.14 9.25
CA GLN A 181 -14.81 13.98 9.05
C GLN A 181 -14.12 15.31 8.78
N TYR A 182 -12.98 15.53 9.41
CA TYR A 182 -12.14 16.69 9.18
C TYR A 182 -10.75 16.26 8.69
N PHE A 183 -10.24 16.94 7.68
CA PHE A 183 -8.92 16.67 7.10
C PHE A 183 -7.95 17.80 7.44
N MET A 184 -6.89 17.48 8.18
CA MET A 184 -5.82 18.42 8.49
C MET A 184 -4.94 18.62 7.23
N ASP A 185 -5.48 19.37 6.26
CA ASP A 185 -4.84 19.61 4.95
C ASP A 185 -4.08 20.95 4.94
N ASN A 186 -2.89 20.96 5.53
CA ASN A 186 -1.98 22.10 5.55
C ASN A 186 -0.63 21.82 4.86
N GLY A 187 -0.60 20.81 4.01
CA GLY A 187 0.60 20.42 3.25
C GLY A 187 1.64 19.62 4.05
N LYS A 188 1.39 19.31 5.33
CA LYS A 188 2.31 18.54 6.17
C LYS A 188 1.99 17.05 6.11
N VAL A 189 3.03 16.22 6.16
CA VAL A 189 2.94 14.79 6.44
C VAL A 189 3.25 14.62 7.93
N TYR A 190 2.28 14.18 8.71
CA TYR A 190 2.38 14.18 10.16
C TYR A 190 2.93 12.90 10.75
N LEU A 191 2.59 11.75 10.18
CA LEU A 191 2.99 10.44 10.69
C LEU A 191 3.87 9.73 9.66
N HIS A 192 5.00 9.20 10.10
CA HIS A 192 5.97 8.50 9.28
C HIS A 192 6.14 7.06 9.77
N HIS A 193 6.02 6.09 8.88
CA HIS A 193 6.17 4.68 9.17
C HIS A 193 7.58 4.20 8.81
N TYR A 194 8.24 3.57 9.77
CA TYR A 194 9.57 2.96 9.63
C TYR A 194 9.50 1.48 10.04
N PRO A 195 9.02 0.61 9.16
CA PRO A 195 8.66 -0.77 9.50
C PRO A 195 9.83 -1.60 10.00
N ASP A 196 9.57 -2.43 11.01
CA ASP A 196 10.49 -3.48 11.42
C ASP A 196 10.43 -4.64 10.40
N LYS A 197 11.44 -4.69 9.50
CA LYS A 197 11.55 -5.71 8.47
C LYS A 197 11.83 -7.12 9.01
N SER A 198 12.17 -7.26 10.28
CA SER A 198 12.41 -8.55 10.92
C SER A 198 11.12 -9.26 11.36
N LYS A 199 10.00 -8.53 11.50
CA LYS A 199 8.72 -9.08 11.93
C LYS A 199 8.08 -9.97 10.88
N SER A 200 7.74 -11.19 11.30
CA SER A 200 7.02 -12.15 10.44
C SER A 200 5.55 -11.78 10.31
N ARG A 201 5.02 -11.81 9.08
CA ARG A 201 3.59 -11.64 8.77
C ARG A 201 2.79 -12.95 8.85
N LYS A 202 3.41 -14.06 9.30
CA LYS A 202 2.79 -15.39 9.28
C LYS A 202 1.46 -15.46 10.02
N SER A 203 1.30 -14.71 11.11
CA SER A 203 0.06 -14.67 11.90
C SER A 203 -1.10 -13.96 11.18
N TYR A 204 -0.83 -13.19 10.14
CA TYR A 204 -1.87 -12.47 9.40
C TYR A 204 -2.85 -13.40 8.68
N PHE A 205 -2.38 -14.54 8.14
CA PHE A 205 -3.25 -15.52 7.49
C PHE A 205 -4.34 -16.04 8.42
N ASP A 206 -3.96 -16.41 9.64
CA ASP A 206 -4.91 -16.98 10.61
C ASP A 206 -5.93 -15.92 11.05
N LEU A 207 -5.48 -14.69 11.25
CA LEU A 207 -6.35 -13.56 11.60
C LEU A 207 -7.29 -13.18 10.45
N LEU A 208 -6.82 -13.23 9.19
CA LEU A 208 -7.68 -12.94 8.02
C LEU A 208 -8.70 -14.04 7.76
N LYS A 209 -8.35 -15.31 7.99
CA LYS A 209 -9.32 -16.41 7.97
C LYS A 209 -10.39 -16.21 9.04
N MET A 210 -9.96 -15.94 10.28
CA MET A 210 -10.87 -15.64 11.37
C MET A 210 -11.82 -14.48 11.00
N ARG A 211 -11.30 -13.39 10.44
CA ARG A 211 -12.09 -12.24 9.99
C ARG A 211 -13.14 -12.61 8.96
N SER A 212 -12.80 -13.40 7.94
CA SER A 212 -13.72 -13.84 6.90
C SER A 212 -14.77 -14.85 7.40
N GLU A 213 -14.44 -15.64 8.45
CA GLU A 213 -15.35 -16.58 9.09
C GLU A 213 -16.32 -15.89 10.05
N GLU A 214 -15.90 -14.84 10.74
CA GLU A 214 -16.76 -14.06 11.66
C GLU A 214 -17.82 -13.25 10.92
N ASN A 215 -17.54 -12.81 9.71
CA ASN A 215 -18.47 -12.01 8.91
C ASN A 215 -18.41 -12.36 7.43
N GLU A 216 -19.30 -13.23 6.99
CA GLU A 216 -19.43 -13.65 5.58
C GLU A 216 -19.76 -12.50 4.60
N ARG A 217 -20.11 -11.32 5.09
CA ARG A 217 -20.37 -10.11 4.30
C ARG A 217 -19.24 -9.11 4.33
N ASP A 218 -18.14 -9.41 5.01
CA ASP A 218 -16.96 -8.55 5.06
C ASP A 218 -16.14 -8.66 3.78
N LEU A 219 -16.45 -7.79 2.82
CA LEU A 219 -15.79 -7.74 1.52
C LEU A 219 -14.28 -7.51 1.65
N TYR A 220 -13.86 -6.68 2.60
CA TYR A 220 -12.44 -6.41 2.85
C TYR A 220 -11.71 -7.61 3.47
N GLY A 221 -12.39 -8.39 4.32
CA GLY A 221 -11.84 -9.63 4.87
C GLY A 221 -11.45 -10.61 3.77
N TYR A 222 -12.34 -10.87 2.83
CA TYR A 222 -12.05 -11.72 1.67
C TYR A 222 -10.97 -11.13 0.76
N TYR A 223 -11.02 -9.83 0.52
CA TYR A 223 -10.05 -9.15 -0.33
C TYR A 223 -8.63 -9.23 0.25
N TYR A 224 -8.46 -8.90 1.52
CA TYR A 224 -7.15 -8.96 2.19
C TYR A 224 -6.63 -10.39 2.30
N LEU A 225 -7.50 -11.38 2.57
CA LEU A 225 -7.13 -12.79 2.57
C LEU A 225 -6.61 -13.22 1.20
N ALA A 226 -7.32 -12.88 0.14
CA ALA A 226 -6.89 -13.16 -1.23
C ALA A 226 -5.55 -12.50 -1.55
N ARG A 227 -5.36 -11.25 -1.12
CA ARG A 227 -4.11 -10.51 -1.32
C ARG A 227 -2.92 -11.18 -0.62
N GLU A 228 -3.08 -11.67 0.59
CA GLU A 228 -2.01 -12.43 1.26
C GLU A 228 -1.66 -13.72 0.51
N TYR A 229 -2.65 -14.39 -0.08
CA TYR A 229 -2.39 -15.52 -0.97
C TYR A 229 -1.60 -15.13 -2.22
N THR A 230 -1.84 -13.94 -2.81
CA THR A 230 -1.03 -13.46 -3.94
C THR A 230 0.44 -13.26 -3.54
N PHE A 231 0.71 -12.71 -2.35
CA PHE A 231 2.08 -12.51 -1.85
C PHE A 231 2.82 -13.82 -1.58
N SER A 232 2.10 -14.89 -1.27
CA SER A 232 2.67 -16.23 -1.11
C SER A 232 2.74 -17.04 -2.42
N GLY A 233 2.20 -16.53 -3.53
CA GLY A 233 2.09 -17.23 -4.79
C GLY A 233 1.04 -18.36 -4.81
N ASP A 234 0.17 -18.42 -3.81
CA ASP A 234 -0.89 -19.43 -3.72
C ASP A 234 -2.15 -18.98 -4.47
N TRP A 235 -2.07 -19.06 -5.78
CA TRP A 235 -3.12 -18.60 -6.68
C TRP A 235 -4.42 -19.40 -6.58
N PHE A 236 -4.32 -20.68 -6.19
CA PHE A 236 -5.50 -21.53 -5.99
C PHE A 236 -6.35 -21.03 -4.82
N HIS A 237 -5.74 -20.80 -3.66
CA HIS A 237 -6.46 -20.28 -2.51
C HIS A 237 -6.83 -18.80 -2.68
N CYS A 238 -6.07 -18.04 -3.45
CA CYS A 238 -6.46 -16.69 -3.86
C CYS A 238 -7.81 -16.70 -4.59
N LEU A 239 -7.97 -17.53 -5.64
CA LEU A 239 -9.24 -17.67 -6.36
C LEU A 239 -10.38 -18.12 -5.44
N LYS A 240 -10.10 -19.07 -4.55
CA LYS A 240 -11.10 -19.56 -3.58
C LYS A 240 -11.59 -18.47 -2.64
N ALA A 241 -10.68 -17.60 -2.17
CA ALA A 241 -11.02 -16.47 -1.30
C ALA A 241 -11.77 -15.36 -2.07
N LEU A 242 -11.47 -15.16 -3.36
CA LEU A 242 -12.12 -14.13 -4.18
C LEU A 242 -13.52 -14.52 -4.66
N GLN A 243 -13.86 -15.82 -4.72
CA GLN A 243 -15.15 -16.26 -5.26
C GLN A 243 -16.35 -15.72 -4.47
N PRO A 244 -16.39 -15.78 -3.12
CA PRO A 244 -17.45 -15.15 -2.35
C PRO A 244 -17.53 -13.64 -2.60
N LEU A 245 -16.39 -12.96 -2.58
CA LEU A 245 -16.30 -11.52 -2.83
C LEU A 245 -16.86 -11.16 -4.22
N TYR A 246 -16.42 -11.86 -5.27
CA TYR A 246 -16.89 -11.63 -6.63
C TYR A 246 -18.41 -11.83 -6.74
N ASN A 247 -18.94 -12.89 -6.13
CA ASN A 247 -20.38 -13.17 -6.15
C ASN A 247 -21.17 -12.06 -5.45
N LEU A 248 -20.73 -11.62 -4.27
CA LEU A 248 -21.36 -10.53 -3.54
C LEU A 248 -21.40 -9.23 -4.37
N LEU A 249 -20.31 -8.91 -5.04
CA LEU A 249 -20.20 -7.70 -5.87
C LEU A 249 -20.98 -7.81 -7.19
N ALA A 250 -20.99 -8.99 -7.82
CA ALA A 250 -21.68 -9.23 -9.10
C ALA A 250 -23.19 -9.34 -8.96
N MET A 251 -23.68 -9.88 -7.84
CA MET A 251 -25.11 -10.12 -7.60
C MET A 251 -25.88 -8.87 -7.19
N ASN A 252 -25.21 -7.79 -6.79
CA ASN A 252 -25.94 -6.68 -6.19
C ASN A 252 -25.32 -5.28 -6.45
N PRO A 253 -25.64 -4.67 -7.60
CA PRO A 253 -25.33 -3.24 -7.81
C PRO A 253 -26.15 -2.31 -6.89
N LYS A 254 -26.98 -2.85 -6.00
CA LYS A 254 -27.88 -2.11 -5.11
C LYS A 254 -27.88 -2.62 -3.67
N ILE A 255 -26.77 -3.08 -3.12
CA ILE A 255 -26.70 -3.29 -1.67
C ILE A 255 -26.48 -1.92 -1.01
N PRO A 256 -27.51 -1.24 -0.45
CA PRO A 256 -27.36 0.13 0.04
C PRO A 256 -26.42 0.24 1.25
N GLU A 257 -26.24 -0.82 2.02
CA GLU A 257 -25.37 -0.81 3.22
C GLU A 257 -23.98 -1.38 2.96
N ALA A 258 -23.87 -2.44 2.17
CA ALA A 258 -22.58 -2.81 1.62
C ALA A 258 -22.05 -1.75 0.63
N ALA A 259 -22.94 -1.01 -0.06
CA ALA A 259 -22.54 0.11 -0.91
C ALA A 259 -22.07 1.33 -0.13
N LYS A 260 -22.38 1.49 1.15
CA LYS A 260 -21.70 2.52 1.98
C LYS A 260 -20.25 2.15 2.30
N ILE A 261 -19.96 0.86 2.40
CA ILE A 261 -18.61 0.29 2.41
C ILE A 261 -18.08 0.17 0.96
N LEU A 262 -18.95 -0.06 -0.01
CA LEU A 262 -18.73 -0.09 -1.47
C LEU A 262 -18.78 1.31 -2.13
N GLN A 263 -18.71 2.38 -1.40
CA GLN A 263 -18.23 3.66 -1.92
C GLN A 263 -16.79 3.52 -2.45
N ASP A 264 -16.19 2.37 -2.20
CA ASP A 264 -15.00 1.99 -2.92
C ASP A 264 -15.38 1.45 -4.30
N VAL A 265 -15.58 2.40 -5.22
CA VAL A 265 -15.83 2.14 -6.65
C VAL A 265 -14.76 1.22 -7.28
N TYR A 266 -13.63 1.07 -6.60
CA TYR A 266 -12.50 0.26 -7.05
C TYR A 266 -12.60 -1.21 -6.64
N MET A 267 -13.45 -1.59 -5.67
CA MET A 267 -13.47 -2.95 -5.14
C MET A 267 -13.80 -4.00 -6.21
N TYR A 268 -14.79 -3.74 -7.06
CA TYR A 268 -15.16 -4.67 -8.13
C TYR A 268 -14.04 -4.80 -9.20
N PRO A 269 -13.53 -3.70 -9.79
CA PRO A 269 -12.42 -3.81 -10.73
C PRO A 269 -11.16 -4.39 -10.11
N ALA A 270 -10.82 -4.07 -8.86
CA ALA A 270 -9.69 -4.67 -8.14
C ALA A 270 -9.86 -6.19 -7.97
N THR A 271 -11.06 -6.64 -7.61
CA THR A 271 -11.39 -8.07 -7.52
C THR A 271 -11.24 -8.76 -8.88
N CYS A 272 -11.75 -8.16 -9.95
CA CYS A 272 -11.56 -8.68 -11.30
C CYS A 272 -10.08 -8.76 -11.69
N ILE A 273 -9.29 -7.74 -11.39
CA ILE A 273 -7.85 -7.75 -11.67
C ILE A 273 -7.16 -8.88 -10.93
N MET A 274 -7.44 -9.06 -9.65
CA MET A 274 -6.84 -10.12 -8.83
C MET A 274 -7.20 -11.52 -9.32
N ILE A 275 -8.46 -11.74 -9.73
CA ILE A 275 -8.90 -12.98 -10.37
C ILE A 275 -8.16 -13.19 -11.69
N GLY A 276 -8.06 -12.16 -12.52
CA GLY A 276 -7.33 -12.21 -13.78
C GLY A 276 -5.86 -12.55 -13.60
N GLN A 277 -5.21 -11.97 -12.60
CA GLN A 277 -3.82 -12.31 -12.23
C GLN A 277 -3.70 -13.77 -11.79
N ALA A 278 -4.60 -14.24 -10.94
CA ALA A 278 -4.58 -15.63 -10.51
C ALA A 278 -4.72 -16.62 -11.69
N TYR A 279 -5.59 -16.32 -12.65
CA TYR A 279 -5.69 -17.11 -13.89
C TYR A 279 -4.43 -17.00 -14.75
N LEU A 280 -3.84 -15.82 -14.87
CA LEU A 280 -2.60 -15.60 -15.61
C LEU A 280 -1.46 -16.47 -15.05
N TYR A 281 -1.25 -16.43 -13.74
CA TYR A 281 -0.19 -17.17 -13.07
C TYR A 281 -0.45 -18.69 -13.00
N THR A 282 -1.69 -19.11 -13.20
CA THR A 282 -2.05 -20.56 -13.36
C THR A 282 -2.09 -21.01 -14.82
N GLY A 283 -1.69 -20.15 -15.76
CA GLY A 283 -1.59 -20.48 -17.19
C GLY A 283 -2.89 -20.39 -17.99
N ASN A 284 -3.97 -19.90 -17.39
CA ASN A 284 -5.25 -19.72 -18.06
C ASN A 284 -5.41 -18.31 -18.62
N ASN A 285 -4.72 -18.04 -19.72
CA ASN A 285 -4.69 -16.72 -20.33
C ASN A 285 -6.07 -16.25 -20.87
N GLY A 286 -6.96 -17.18 -21.24
CA GLY A 286 -8.29 -16.84 -21.76
C GLY A 286 -9.20 -16.25 -20.68
N ASP A 287 -9.25 -16.86 -19.52
CA ASP A 287 -10.01 -16.32 -18.39
C ASP A 287 -9.36 -15.06 -17.81
N ALA A 288 -8.02 -15.01 -17.75
CA ALA A 288 -7.31 -13.79 -17.34
C ALA A 288 -7.72 -12.58 -18.21
N GLU A 289 -7.71 -12.73 -19.54
CA GLU A 289 -8.14 -11.71 -20.49
C GLU A 289 -9.56 -11.22 -20.20
N GLN A 290 -10.52 -12.15 -19.99
CA GLN A 290 -11.91 -11.81 -19.70
C GLN A 290 -12.05 -10.97 -18.45
N TYR A 291 -11.33 -11.31 -17.37
CA TYR A 291 -11.43 -10.59 -16.10
C TYR A 291 -10.75 -9.22 -16.16
N PHE A 292 -9.64 -9.06 -16.86
CA PHE A 292 -9.04 -7.73 -17.08
C PHE A 292 -9.95 -6.84 -17.93
N VAL A 293 -10.59 -7.38 -18.97
CA VAL A 293 -11.61 -6.65 -19.75
C VAL A 293 -12.82 -6.28 -18.91
N LYS A 294 -13.31 -7.15 -18.00
CA LYS A 294 -14.38 -6.80 -17.06
C LYS A 294 -13.98 -5.62 -16.16
N ALA A 295 -12.74 -5.60 -15.67
CA ALA A 295 -12.25 -4.49 -14.85
C ALA A 295 -12.26 -3.16 -15.63
N ILE A 296 -11.75 -3.16 -16.88
CA ILE A 296 -11.72 -1.98 -17.75
C ILE A 296 -13.16 -1.50 -18.07
N ASN A 297 -14.06 -2.42 -18.42
CA ASN A 297 -15.43 -2.05 -18.77
C ASN A 297 -16.22 -1.50 -17.59
N ASN A 298 -15.91 -1.95 -16.37
CA ASN A 298 -16.57 -1.45 -15.15
C ASN A 298 -16.05 -0.06 -14.75
N TYR A 299 -14.76 0.19 -14.90
CA TYR A 299 -14.14 1.45 -14.52
C TYR A 299 -13.06 1.87 -15.53
N PRO A 300 -13.46 2.46 -16.69
CA PRO A 300 -12.53 2.75 -17.78
C PRO A 300 -11.43 3.78 -17.47
N SER A 301 -11.61 4.63 -16.46
CA SER A 301 -10.57 5.60 -16.06
C SER A 301 -9.46 4.99 -15.19
N LEU A 302 -9.58 3.72 -14.81
CA LEU A 302 -8.61 3.04 -13.95
C LEU A 302 -7.48 2.41 -14.77
N VAL A 303 -6.24 2.84 -14.54
CA VAL A 303 -5.06 2.37 -15.28
C VAL A 303 -4.75 0.89 -15.07
N ASP A 304 -5.05 0.38 -13.87
CA ASP A 304 -4.66 -0.97 -13.42
C ASP A 304 -5.19 -2.09 -14.35
N GLY A 305 -6.43 -1.96 -14.84
CA GLY A 305 -7.02 -2.93 -15.76
C GLY A 305 -6.26 -3.02 -17.08
N TYR A 306 -5.93 -1.87 -17.65
CA TYR A 306 -5.19 -1.81 -18.92
C TYR A 306 -3.78 -2.36 -18.80
N ILE A 307 -3.06 -2.01 -17.74
CA ILE A 307 -1.68 -2.48 -17.54
C ILE A 307 -1.64 -4.01 -17.43
N ASN A 308 -2.53 -4.61 -16.66
CA ASN A 308 -2.59 -6.06 -16.54
C ASN A 308 -2.94 -6.74 -17.86
N LEU A 309 -3.86 -6.16 -18.64
CA LEU A 309 -4.22 -6.68 -19.97
C LEU A 309 -3.08 -6.52 -20.98
N ALA A 310 -2.40 -5.38 -20.96
CA ALA A 310 -1.24 -5.14 -21.83
C ALA A 310 -0.08 -6.11 -21.49
N GLN A 311 0.18 -6.33 -20.21
CA GLN A 311 1.17 -7.30 -19.73
C GLN A 311 0.83 -8.72 -20.18
N LEU A 312 -0.44 -9.14 -20.05
CA LEU A 312 -0.91 -10.42 -20.57
C LEU A 312 -0.61 -10.56 -22.07
N TYR A 313 -0.91 -9.55 -22.85
CA TYR A 313 -0.69 -9.59 -24.29
C TYR A 313 0.79 -9.59 -24.67
N ALA A 314 1.61 -8.77 -24.00
CA ALA A 314 3.05 -8.74 -24.22
C ALA A 314 3.68 -10.13 -23.99
N TYR A 315 3.32 -10.79 -22.90
CA TYR A 315 3.88 -12.11 -22.54
C TYR A 315 3.19 -13.31 -23.23
N SER A 316 2.08 -13.08 -23.93
CA SER A 316 1.39 -14.11 -24.71
C SER A 316 1.67 -14.02 -26.24
N ASN A 317 2.80 -13.43 -26.62
CA ASN A 317 3.20 -13.23 -28.01
C ASN A 317 2.16 -12.47 -28.84
N ARG A 318 1.55 -11.46 -28.26
CA ARG A 318 0.57 -10.55 -28.87
C ARG A 318 0.97 -9.06 -28.67
N PRO A 319 2.22 -8.68 -29.03
CA PRO A 319 2.79 -7.38 -28.67
C PRO A 319 2.03 -6.19 -29.30
N GLN A 320 1.48 -6.38 -30.49
CA GLN A 320 0.67 -5.33 -31.12
C GLN A 320 -0.58 -5.01 -30.30
N LYS A 321 -1.29 -6.05 -29.78
CA LYS A 321 -2.45 -5.84 -28.89
C LYS A 321 -2.04 -5.18 -27.57
N ALA A 322 -0.85 -5.50 -27.04
CA ALA A 322 -0.34 -4.85 -25.85
C ALA A 322 -0.21 -3.33 -26.07
N ARG A 323 0.37 -2.89 -27.19
CA ARG A 323 0.49 -1.47 -27.53
C ARG A 323 -0.87 -0.79 -27.73
N GLU A 324 -1.79 -1.44 -28.44
CA GLU A 324 -3.17 -0.94 -28.62
C GLU A 324 -3.86 -0.69 -27.29
N VAL A 325 -3.70 -1.60 -26.32
CA VAL A 325 -4.25 -1.45 -24.96
C VAL A 325 -3.58 -0.31 -24.20
N LEU A 326 -2.25 -0.14 -24.33
CA LEU A 326 -1.53 0.98 -23.70
C LEU A 326 -1.95 2.34 -24.30
N ASP A 327 -2.21 2.40 -25.60
CA ASP A 327 -2.70 3.62 -26.25
C ASP A 327 -4.14 3.96 -25.82
N LEU A 328 -5.00 2.94 -25.67
CA LEU A 328 -6.34 3.11 -25.07
C LEU A 328 -6.26 3.61 -23.63
N ALA A 329 -5.31 3.11 -22.86
CA ALA A 329 -5.09 3.55 -21.49
C ALA A 329 -4.63 5.02 -21.44
N LYS A 330 -3.70 5.46 -22.29
CA LYS A 330 -3.28 6.86 -22.38
C LYS A 330 -4.45 7.80 -22.66
N ALA A 331 -5.43 7.34 -23.45
CA ALA A 331 -6.61 8.14 -23.80
C ALA A 331 -7.64 8.20 -22.66
N ASN A 332 -7.84 7.13 -21.92
CA ASN A 332 -8.96 6.96 -20.99
C ASN A 332 -8.57 6.93 -19.52
N ALA A 333 -7.44 6.33 -19.18
CA ALA A 333 -7.04 6.12 -17.80
C ALA A 333 -6.49 7.42 -17.17
N LYS A 334 -7.06 7.82 -16.03
CA LYS A 334 -6.69 9.02 -15.29
C LYS A 334 -6.42 8.74 -13.81
N GLU A 335 -6.76 7.55 -13.36
CA GLU A 335 -6.79 7.17 -11.96
C GLU A 335 -6.10 5.84 -11.76
N GLN A 336 -5.56 5.62 -10.57
CA GLN A 336 -5.08 4.33 -10.08
C GLN A 336 -5.97 3.85 -8.95
N ILE A 337 -6.01 2.54 -8.73
CA ILE A 337 -6.70 1.96 -7.58
C ILE A 337 -6.21 2.61 -6.29
N ASP A 338 -7.15 2.94 -5.40
CA ASP A 338 -6.83 3.48 -4.07
C ASP A 338 -5.83 2.56 -3.36
N TRP A 339 -4.89 3.17 -2.64
CA TRP A 339 -3.81 2.47 -1.93
C TRP A 339 -4.32 1.36 -0.98
N ARG A 340 -5.53 1.51 -0.41
CA ARG A 340 -6.12 0.54 0.53
C ARG A 340 -6.41 -0.82 -0.09
N ILE A 341 -6.70 -0.84 -1.39
CA ILE A 341 -7.00 -2.06 -2.14
C ILE A 341 -5.98 -2.35 -3.23
N ARG A 342 -4.94 -1.53 -3.35
CA ARG A 342 -3.89 -1.72 -4.33
C ARG A 342 -3.08 -2.98 -4.05
N LEU A 343 -2.89 -3.80 -5.09
CA LEU A 343 -1.98 -4.94 -5.06
C LEU A 343 -0.55 -4.52 -5.31
N TYR A 344 -0.38 -3.64 -6.30
CA TYR A 344 0.92 -3.14 -6.73
C TYR A 344 0.87 -1.63 -6.87
N TYR A 345 1.98 -0.98 -6.57
CA TYR A 345 2.14 0.42 -6.87
C TYR A 345 2.65 0.56 -8.30
N TRP A 346 1.79 1.07 -9.20
CA TRP A 346 2.17 1.32 -10.58
C TRP A 346 3.02 2.58 -10.67
N ARG A 347 4.33 2.37 -10.80
CA ARG A 347 5.26 3.45 -11.11
C ARG A 347 5.25 3.74 -12.61
N PRO A 348 5.58 4.97 -13.05
CA PRO A 348 5.73 5.30 -14.46
C PRO A 348 6.66 4.34 -15.20
N TRP A 349 7.76 3.90 -14.57
CA TRP A 349 8.70 2.95 -15.15
C TRP A 349 8.07 1.59 -15.49
N LYS A 350 7.08 1.13 -14.75
CA LYS A 350 6.42 -0.16 -15.04
C LYS A 350 5.62 -0.13 -16.33
N TRP A 351 4.95 0.98 -16.58
CA TRP A 351 4.26 1.24 -17.84
C TRP A 351 5.24 1.25 -19.01
N LEU A 352 6.35 1.98 -18.87
CA LEU A 352 7.41 2.05 -19.87
C LEU A 352 8.05 0.67 -20.08
N GLN A 353 8.26 -0.12 -19.03
CA GLN A 353 8.75 -1.49 -19.18
C GLN A 353 7.85 -2.32 -20.08
N ILE A 354 6.52 -2.34 -19.84
CA ILE A 354 5.58 -3.12 -20.65
C ILE A 354 5.60 -2.64 -22.12
N GLN A 355 5.74 -1.34 -22.35
CA GLN A 355 5.87 -0.78 -23.70
C GLN A 355 7.18 -1.26 -24.36
N ALA A 356 8.29 -1.23 -23.64
CA ALA A 356 9.58 -1.70 -24.13
C ALA A 356 9.57 -3.21 -24.42
N ASP A 357 8.96 -4.01 -23.54
CA ASP A 357 8.78 -5.45 -23.74
C ASP A 357 7.99 -5.73 -25.02
N ALA A 358 6.89 -5.01 -25.25
CA ALA A 358 6.08 -5.15 -26.45
C ALA A 358 6.89 -4.81 -27.73
N LEU A 359 7.69 -3.75 -27.71
CA LEU A 359 8.60 -3.40 -28.81
C LEU A 359 9.67 -4.45 -29.04
N SER A 360 10.23 -5.03 -27.98
CA SER A 360 11.21 -6.12 -28.05
C SER A 360 10.64 -7.35 -28.72
N TRP A 361 9.41 -7.72 -28.39
CA TRP A 361 8.71 -8.86 -29.00
C TRP A 361 8.37 -8.62 -30.50
N GLU A 362 8.29 -7.36 -30.91
CA GLU A 362 8.19 -6.98 -32.33
C GLU A 362 9.54 -6.94 -33.06
N GLY A 363 10.64 -7.18 -32.35
CA GLY A 363 11.99 -7.05 -32.90
C GLY A 363 12.50 -5.62 -33.06
N LYS A 364 11.80 -4.63 -32.50
CA LYS A 364 12.14 -3.21 -32.51
C LYS A 364 13.06 -2.84 -31.35
N TYR A 365 14.24 -3.48 -31.32
CA TYR A 365 15.13 -3.44 -30.16
C TYR A 365 15.68 -2.05 -29.87
N GLU A 366 15.97 -1.26 -30.91
CA GLU A 366 16.49 0.10 -30.77
C GLU A 366 15.44 1.04 -30.14
N GLU A 367 14.17 0.92 -30.56
CA GLU A 367 13.06 1.68 -29.96
C GLU A 367 12.81 1.21 -28.51
N ALA A 368 12.87 -0.10 -28.26
CA ALA A 368 12.72 -0.65 -26.92
C ALA A 368 13.81 -0.14 -25.97
N LEU A 369 15.07 -0.06 -26.42
CA LEU A 369 16.18 0.45 -25.63
C LEU A 369 15.96 1.89 -25.18
N GLU A 370 15.44 2.76 -26.02
CA GLU A 370 15.17 4.15 -25.65
C GLU A 370 14.06 4.23 -24.58
N VAL A 371 13.00 3.42 -24.70
CA VAL A 371 11.95 3.33 -23.68
C VAL A 371 12.48 2.77 -22.35
N PHE A 372 13.35 1.76 -22.38
CA PHE A 372 14.00 1.26 -21.18
C PHE A 372 14.89 2.30 -20.49
N LYS A 373 15.63 3.11 -21.26
CA LYS A 373 16.46 4.21 -20.71
C LYS A 373 15.59 5.28 -20.02
N GLU A 374 14.41 5.56 -20.56
CA GLU A 374 13.46 6.49 -19.93
C GLU A 374 12.95 5.91 -18.60
N ALA A 375 12.52 4.64 -18.60
CA ALA A 375 12.07 3.95 -17.39
C ALA A 375 13.16 3.86 -16.33
N GLU A 376 14.42 3.64 -16.71
CA GLU A 376 15.55 3.55 -15.79
C GLU A 376 15.77 4.84 -14.98
N LYS A 377 15.40 6.01 -15.52
CA LYS A 377 15.49 7.28 -14.77
C LYS A 377 14.58 7.27 -13.55
N ASP A 378 13.36 6.75 -13.70
CA ASP A 378 12.40 6.61 -12.60
C ASP A 378 12.88 5.59 -11.55
N ILE A 379 13.43 4.45 -12.00
CA ILE A 379 13.92 3.40 -11.09
C ILE A 379 15.08 3.93 -10.22
N LYS A 380 15.97 4.76 -10.78
CA LYS A 380 17.12 5.30 -10.05
C LYS A 380 16.75 6.28 -8.95
N THR A 381 15.57 6.90 -9.04
CA THR A 381 15.07 7.87 -8.06
C THR A 381 14.15 7.24 -7.01
N ALA A 382 13.82 5.96 -7.14
CA ALA A 382 12.87 5.27 -6.28
C ALA A 382 13.52 4.14 -5.47
N ASP A 383 12.90 3.79 -4.33
CA ASP A 383 13.25 2.61 -3.51
C ASP A 383 13.06 1.26 -4.24
N ASP A 384 12.60 1.30 -5.48
CA ASP A 384 12.20 0.11 -6.27
C ASP A 384 13.38 -0.80 -6.66
N LYS A 385 14.62 -0.38 -6.44
CA LYS A 385 15.82 -1.25 -6.61
C LYS A 385 15.82 -2.50 -5.73
N ALA A 386 15.05 -2.48 -4.65
CA ALA A 386 14.98 -3.59 -3.69
C ALA A 386 13.92 -4.64 -4.05
N TYR A 387 13.09 -4.43 -5.08
CA TYR A 387 12.02 -5.36 -5.43
C TYR A 387 12.43 -6.31 -6.56
N ALA A 388 11.97 -7.56 -6.49
CA ALA A 388 12.16 -8.57 -7.54
C ALA A 388 11.74 -8.11 -8.95
N GLU A 389 10.85 -7.12 -9.02
CA GLU A 389 10.43 -6.50 -10.26
C GLU A 389 11.52 -5.67 -10.95
N ALA A 390 12.42 -5.05 -10.19
CA ALA A 390 13.54 -4.30 -10.75
C ALA A 390 14.62 -5.24 -11.32
N GLU A 391 14.83 -6.42 -10.73
CA GLU A 391 15.72 -7.45 -11.32
C GLU A 391 15.23 -7.85 -12.70
N ARG A 392 13.93 -8.06 -12.84
CA ARG A 392 13.33 -8.41 -14.14
C ARG A 392 13.51 -7.29 -15.15
N PHE A 393 13.31 -6.04 -14.77
CA PHE A 393 13.54 -4.88 -15.62
C PHE A 393 14.96 -4.88 -16.18
N TYR A 394 15.96 -5.06 -15.34
CA TYR A 394 17.36 -5.07 -15.77
C TYR A 394 17.71 -6.28 -16.62
N HIS A 395 17.10 -7.42 -16.35
CA HIS A 395 17.23 -8.62 -17.20
C HIS A 395 16.69 -8.35 -18.62
N ASP A 396 15.50 -7.75 -18.73
CA ASP A 396 14.84 -7.46 -20.02
C ASP A 396 15.61 -6.37 -20.78
N LEU A 397 16.13 -5.36 -20.08
CA LEU A 397 17.02 -4.35 -20.66
C LEU A 397 18.32 -4.96 -21.21
N GLU A 398 18.94 -5.88 -20.48
CA GLU A 398 20.17 -6.55 -20.92
C GLU A 398 19.91 -7.47 -22.13
N PHE A 399 18.77 -8.17 -22.13
CA PHE A 399 18.33 -8.95 -23.30
C PHE A 399 18.26 -8.06 -24.57
N VAL A 400 17.66 -6.89 -24.47
CA VAL A 400 17.55 -5.95 -25.61
C VAL A 400 18.91 -5.48 -26.08
N LYS A 401 19.81 -5.11 -25.17
CA LYS A 401 21.19 -4.71 -25.52
C LYS A 401 21.94 -5.82 -26.26
N ASN A 402 21.81 -7.06 -25.79
CA ASN A 402 22.44 -8.21 -26.42
C ASN A 402 21.89 -8.44 -27.85
N LYS A 403 20.58 -8.29 -28.06
CA LYS A 403 19.97 -8.42 -29.39
C LYS A 403 20.44 -7.34 -30.37
N ILE A 404 20.65 -6.13 -29.91
CA ILE A 404 21.22 -5.05 -30.73
C ILE A 404 22.69 -5.41 -31.12
N ALA A 405 23.50 -5.83 -30.16
CA ALA A 405 24.87 -6.21 -30.42
C ALA A 405 25.00 -7.41 -31.39
N GLU A 406 24.13 -8.43 -31.26
CA GLU A 406 24.04 -9.55 -32.21
C GLU A 406 23.74 -9.07 -33.63
N LYS A 407 22.78 -8.13 -33.78
CA LYS A 407 22.39 -7.55 -35.05
C LYS A 407 23.51 -6.73 -35.70
N GLU A 408 24.20 -5.88 -34.92
CA GLU A 408 25.33 -5.10 -35.36
C GLU A 408 26.50 -6.00 -35.84
N LYS A 409 26.79 -7.05 -35.10
CA LYS A 409 27.81 -8.03 -35.48
C LYS A 409 27.47 -8.73 -36.81
N ALA A 410 26.23 -9.20 -36.94
CA ALA A 410 25.78 -9.85 -38.18
C ALA A 410 25.84 -8.88 -39.41
N GLN A 411 25.50 -7.60 -39.20
CA GLN A 411 25.62 -6.59 -40.26
C GLN A 411 27.07 -6.31 -40.65
N ALA A 412 27.98 -6.27 -39.66
CA ALA A 412 29.41 -6.08 -39.92
C ALA A 412 29.99 -7.27 -40.73
N GLU A 413 29.65 -8.50 -40.34
CA GLU A 413 30.05 -9.73 -41.04
C GLU A 413 29.51 -9.76 -42.48
N ALA A 414 28.23 -9.41 -42.67
CA ALA A 414 27.64 -9.34 -44.02
C ALA A 414 28.29 -8.27 -44.88
N LYS A 415 28.72 -7.15 -44.31
CA LYS A 415 29.43 -6.10 -45.03
C LYS A 415 30.81 -6.56 -45.50
N VAL A 416 31.56 -7.24 -44.66
CA VAL A 416 32.87 -7.80 -44.98
C VAL A 416 32.75 -8.81 -46.16
N VAL A 417 31.75 -9.71 -46.11
CA VAL A 417 31.48 -10.68 -47.19
C VAL A 417 31.12 -9.99 -48.47
N THR A 418 30.33 -8.92 -48.44
CA THR A 418 29.92 -8.17 -49.60
C THR A 418 31.09 -7.40 -50.24
N GLU A 419 31.96 -6.83 -49.43
CA GLU A 419 33.16 -6.14 -49.86
C GLU A 419 34.16 -7.11 -50.49
N ALA A 420 34.42 -8.29 -49.88
CA ALA A 420 35.26 -9.34 -50.46
C ALA A 420 34.75 -9.85 -51.83
N ALA A 421 33.44 -10.11 -51.91
CA ALA A 421 32.82 -10.51 -53.19
C ALA A 421 32.84 -9.41 -54.29
N GLY A 422 32.91 -8.16 -53.83
CA GLY A 422 33.05 -7.01 -54.73
C GLY A 422 34.48 -6.82 -55.25
N GLU A 423 35.49 -7.21 -54.47
CA GLU A 423 36.90 -7.19 -54.85
C GLU A 423 37.21 -8.36 -55.80
N GLU A 424 36.75 -9.59 -55.55
CA GLU A 424 36.91 -10.71 -56.48
C GLU A 424 36.30 -10.41 -57.88
N LYS A 425 35.15 -9.78 -57.93
CA LYS A 425 34.52 -9.38 -59.22
C LYS A 425 35.26 -8.26 -59.95
N LYS A 426 36.09 -7.49 -59.26
CA LYS A 426 36.92 -6.47 -59.89
C LYS A 426 38.23 -7.05 -60.44
N GLU A 427 38.79 -8.09 -59.74
CA GLU A 427 39.92 -8.80 -60.25
C GLU A 427 39.58 -9.67 -61.48
N GLU A 428 38.43 -10.39 -61.47
CA GLU A 428 37.96 -11.14 -62.67
C GLU A 428 37.65 -10.25 -63.87
N LYS A 429 37.45 -8.97 -63.75
CA LYS A 429 37.23 -8.05 -64.89
C LYS A 429 38.50 -7.34 -65.36
N ALA A 430 39.62 -7.52 -64.65
CA ALA A 430 40.90 -6.92 -64.94
C ALA A 430 41.87 -7.92 -65.68
N GLU A 431 41.54 -9.20 -65.70
CA GLU A 431 42.15 -10.22 -66.59
C GLU A 431 41.34 -10.28 -67.91
#